data_9be47f979e71ba853600d2ed57007a31
#
_entry.id   9be47f979e71ba853600d2ed57007a31
#
_cell.length_a   1.000
_cell.length_b   1.000
_cell.length_c   1.000
_cell.angle_alpha   90.00
_cell.angle_beta   90.00
_cell.angle_gamma   90.00
#
_symmetry.space_group_name_H-M   'P 1'
#
loop_
_entity.id
_entity.type
_entity.pdbx_description
1 polymer ?
#
loop_
_entity_poly.entity_id
_entity_poly.type
_entity_poly.pdbx_seq_one_letter_code
_entity_poly.pdbx_strand_id
1 'polypeptide(L)'
;MDHTHIDRDILYIDGTKYEAYANKMTFVWKKATDKFYARNWAKAINVIRELNTYFNERNVDIHYSILKKPNFLYLLKITDKLEDYIKAKGIRFAHGKGKRKTELQRLYERIADCAMKMMKYEIHYDLFQGRNSFSKTDPDAAFLHMKYDYYNHTNVFKPGYNVQMGVMDGYIMNILINTEANDMGSFQATVEKYKEMYGEYPKGVSADAGYGSKLNYKYCDRNGITAYIKYPSYEKEQKKKTKNNMYRSIQFERDENHMPICPAGHEFTIEKLIVKTDENQLPETHVYTRNEHCQECPMRSKCTKAKNGRTMKIDLTLEAQKSKVRKLLKSEEGKQIMRNRSIQSEGAFGVLKEDYGFDRLSRRGETGVKIEVYSASIGYNIKKYHKAKMKQEELKKGENAKLS
;
A
#
# COMPACT_ATOMS: atom_id res chain seq x y z
N MET A 1 -30.89 -21.66 13.93
CA MET A 1 -29.44 -21.78 13.68
C MET A 1 -28.67 -20.80 14.55
N ASP A 2 -28.65 -20.98 15.86
CA ASP A 2 -27.91 -20.10 16.78
C ASP A 2 -27.09 -20.94 17.74
N HIS A 3 -25.99 -21.48 17.25
CA HIS A 3 -25.10 -22.29 18.10
C HIS A 3 -23.76 -21.62 18.41
N THR A 4 -23.46 -20.45 17.83
CA THR A 4 -22.31 -19.62 18.23
C THR A 4 -22.71 -18.16 18.08
N HIS A 5 -22.87 -17.49 19.20
CA HIS A 5 -23.00 -16.02 19.21
C HIS A 5 -21.60 -15.44 18.99
N ILE A 6 -21.37 -14.83 17.81
CA ILE A 6 -20.14 -14.09 17.53
C ILE A 6 -20.33 -12.66 18.04
N ASP A 7 -19.47 -12.24 18.95
CA ASP A 7 -19.42 -10.84 19.38
C ASP A 7 -18.90 -9.98 18.20
N ARG A 8 -19.78 -9.10 17.69
CA ARG A 8 -19.55 -8.23 16.54
C ARG A 8 -19.24 -6.78 16.90
N ASP A 9 -18.91 -6.52 18.16
CA ASP A 9 -18.70 -5.15 18.60
C ASP A 9 -17.38 -4.58 18.11
N ILE A 10 -16.29 -5.37 18.17
CA ILE A 10 -14.95 -4.91 17.83
C ILE A 10 -14.36 -5.69 16.65
N LEU A 11 -14.09 -4.99 15.56
CA LEU A 11 -13.36 -5.53 14.40
C LEU A 11 -11.85 -5.37 14.60
N TYR A 12 -11.15 -6.48 14.72
CA TYR A 12 -9.69 -6.52 14.79
C TYR A 12 -9.12 -6.62 13.39
N ILE A 13 -8.39 -5.58 12.96
CA ILE A 13 -7.79 -5.52 11.62
C ILE A 13 -6.29 -5.71 11.72
N ASP A 14 -5.77 -6.58 10.87
CA ASP A 14 -4.35 -6.76 10.68
C ASP A 14 -4.04 -7.13 9.23
N GLY A 15 -2.81 -6.84 8.80
CA GLY A 15 -2.33 -7.10 7.46
C GLY A 15 -1.16 -8.08 7.43
N THR A 16 -1.13 -8.90 6.40
CA THR A 16 0.02 -9.76 6.14
C THR A 16 0.34 -9.82 4.67
N LYS A 17 1.62 -10.06 4.36
CA LYS A 17 2.09 -10.21 2.99
C LYS A 17 2.26 -11.69 2.67
N TYR A 18 1.67 -12.10 1.54
CA TYR A 18 1.85 -13.43 0.98
C TYR A 18 2.74 -13.37 -0.25
N GLU A 19 3.69 -14.31 -0.36
CA GLU A 19 4.53 -14.45 -1.54
C GLU A 19 3.66 -14.91 -2.73
N ALA A 20 3.74 -14.21 -3.86
CA ALA A 20 3.03 -14.59 -5.07
C ALA A 20 3.66 -15.82 -5.74
N TYR A 21 2.86 -16.57 -6.48
CA TYR A 21 3.34 -17.64 -7.36
C TYR A 21 4.00 -17.04 -8.61
N ALA A 22 5.15 -16.40 -8.41
CA ALA A 22 5.88 -15.68 -9.44
C ALA A 22 7.39 -15.84 -9.29
N ASN A 23 8.11 -15.57 -10.37
CA ASN A 23 9.58 -15.56 -10.36
C ASN A 23 10.10 -14.37 -9.54
N LYS A 24 10.96 -14.63 -8.58
CA LYS A 24 11.38 -13.66 -7.56
C LYS A 24 12.04 -12.40 -8.12
N MET A 25 12.80 -12.50 -9.22
CA MET A 25 13.68 -11.43 -9.70
C MET A 25 13.28 -10.86 -11.07
N THR A 26 12.09 -11.17 -11.58
CA THR A 26 11.65 -10.74 -12.91
C THR A 26 10.61 -9.62 -12.84
N PHE A 27 11.07 -8.41 -12.57
CA PHE A 27 10.24 -7.22 -12.52
C PHE A 27 10.38 -6.33 -13.76
N VAL A 28 9.29 -5.66 -14.10
CA VAL A 28 9.28 -4.51 -15.02
C VAL A 28 9.15 -3.25 -14.17
N TRP A 29 10.05 -2.29 -14.38
CA TRP A 29 10.11 -1.05 -13.64
C TRP A 29 9.65 0.11 -14.50
N LYS A 30 8.76 0.96 -14.02
CA LYS A 30 8.23 2.12 -14.74
C LYS A 30 9.35 3.03 -15.23
N LYS A 31 10.27 3.43 -14.35
CA LYS A 31 11.42 4.28 -14.69
C LYS A 31 12.31 3.68 -15.79
N ALA A 32 12.48 2.37 -15.83
CA ALA A 32 13.23 1.70 -16.88
C ALA A 32 12.44 1.67 -18.19
N THR A 33 11.14 1.41 -18.12
CA THR A 33 10.23 1.45 -19.27
C THR A 33 10.22 2.85 -19.90
N ASP A 34 10.10 3.92 -19.11
CA ASP A 34 10.15 5.31 -19.60
C ASP A 34 11.43 5.60 -20.37
N LYS A 35 12.58 5.16 -19.82
CA LYS A 35 13.88 5.32 -20.47
C LYS A 35 13.97 4.55 -21.79
N PHE A 36 13.48 3.31 -21.81
CA PHE A 36 13.52 2.49 -23.01
C PHE A 36 12.54 2.98 -24.07
N TYR A 37 11.36 3.44 -23.66
CA TYR A 37 10.36 4.05 -24.52
C TYR A 37 10.92 5.27 -25.25
N ALA A 38 11.49 6.22 -24.53
CA ALA A 38 12.09 7.41 -25.12
C ALA A 38 13.25 7.09 -26.06
N ARG A 39 14.13 6.15 -25.67
CA ARG A 39 15.25 5.71 -26.52
C ARG A 39 14.77 5.02 -27.78
N ASN A 40 13.75 4.18 -27.69
CA ASN A 40 13.20 3.47 -28.85
C ASN A 40 12.52 4.42 -29.81
N TRP A 41 11.83 5.46 -29.32
CA TRP A 41 11.24 6.51 -30.16
C TRP A 41 12.33 7.30 -30.90
N ALA A 42 13.38 7.72 -30.25
CA ALA A 42 14.51 8.39 -30.89
C ALA A 42 15.15 7.52 -31.99
N LYS A 43 15.27 6.19 -31.75
CA LYS A 43 15.72 5.24 -32.79
C LYS A 43 14.75 5.17 -33.96
N ALA A 44 13.42 5.14 -33.71
CA ALA A 44 12.41 5.12 -34.76
C ALA A 44 12.47 6.38 -35.63
N ILE A 45 12.65 7.56 -35.04
CA ILE A 45 12.82 8.82 -35.80
C ILE A 45 14.01 8.74 -36.76
N ASN A 46 15.13 8.17 -36.32
CA ASN A 46 16.30 8.02 -37.19
C ASN A 46 16.00 7.06 -38.36
N VAL A 47 15.30 5.94 -38.09
CA VAL A 47 14.89 5.01 -39.16
C VAL A 47 13.93 5.67 -40.14
N ILE A 48 13.00 6.52 -39.68
CA ILE A 48 12.09 7.29 -40.55
C ILE A 48 12.88 8.24 -41.44
N ARG A 49 13.89 8.92 -40.92
CA ARG A 49 14.79 9.76 -41.72
C ARG A 49 15.50 8.97 -42.83
N GLU A 50 16.09 7.83 -42.44
CA GLU A 50 16.76 6.93 -43.40
C GLU A 50 15.79 6.39 -44.45
N LEU A 51 14.54 6.06 -44.09
CA LEU A 51 13.49 5.67 -45.06
C LEU A 51 13.15 6.80 -46.03
N ASN A 52 12.99 8.02 -45.55
CA ASN A 52 12.73 9.18 -46.41
C ASN A 52 13.89 9.44 -47.37
N THR A 53 15.13 9.34 -46.92
CA THR A 53 16.32 9.43 -47.77
C THR A 53 16.35 8.33 -48.84
N TYR A 54 16.09 7.06 -48.44
CA TYR A 54 16.04 5.90 -49.33
C TYR A 54 15.05 6.07 -50.46
N PHE A 55 13.82 6.57 -50.18
CA PHE A 55 12.79 6.80 -51.21
C PHE A 55 13.06 8.02 -52.09
N ASN A 56 13.58 9.08 -51.49
CA ASN A 56 13.95 10.30 -52.26
C ASN A 56 15.07 10.01 -53.28
N GLU A 57 16.13 9.30 -52.92
CA GLU A 57 17.23 8.91 -53.79
C GLU A 57 16.76 8.03 -54.98
N ARG A 58 15.60 7.38 -54.86
CA ARG A 58 15.03 6.48 -55.87
C ARG A 58 13.85 7.08 -56.63
N ASN A 59 13.60 8.40 -56.39
CA ASN A 59 12.46 9.14 -56.96
C ASN A 59 11.10 8.44 -56.72
N VAL A 60 10.93 7.86 -55.55
CA VAL A 60 9.66 7.24 -55.09
C VAL A 60 8.93 8.26 -54.24
N ASP A 61 7.68 8.58 -54.59
CA ASP A 61 6.84 9.55 -53.86
C ASP A 61 6.25 8.91 -52.58
N ILE A 62 7.13 8.59 -51.65
CA ILE A 62 6.79 8.10 -50.30
C ILE A 62 7.58 8.95 -49.32
N HIS A 63 6.86 9.66 -48.45
CA HIS A 63 7.45 10.44 -47.37
C HIS A 63 6.70 10.24 -46.05
N TYR A 64 7.42 10.04 -44.97
CA TYR A 64 6.91 9.86 -43.61
C TYR A 64 7.22 11.09 -42.76
N SER A 65 6.23 11.67 -42.14
CA SER A 65 6.37 12.82 -41.25
C SER A 65 7.08 12.41 -39.93
N ILE A 66 7.88 13.32 -39.39
CA ILE A 66 8.51 13.13 -38.09
C ILE A 66 7.61 13.72 -37.00
N LEU A 67 6.98 12.87 -36.19
CA LEU A 67 6.10 13.31 -35.13
C LEU A 67 6.91 13.78 -33.91
N LYS A 68 6.43 14.86 -33.28
CA LYS A 68 7.05 15.38 -32.04
C LYS A 68 6.80 14.47 -30.83
N LYS A 69 5.64 13.81 -30.78
CA LYS A 69 5.26 12.91 -29.68
C LYS A 69 5.29 11.46 -30.15
N PRO A 70 5.73 10.52 -29.27
CA PRO A 70 5.66 9.09 -29.54
C PRO A 70 4.26 8.63 -29.90
N ASN A 71 4.17 7.77 -30.93
CA ASN A 71 2.92 7.16 -31.34
C ASN A 71 3.19 5.81 -32.01
N PHE A 72 2.84 4.72 -31.35
CA PHE A 72 3.11 3.38 -31.86
C PHE A 72 2.21 3.02 -33.05
N LEU A 73 0.96 3.49 -33.08
CA LEU A 73 0.04 3.27 -34.22
C LEU A 73 0.60 3.90 -35.50
N TYR A 74 1.27 5.03 -35.36
CA TYR A 74 1.94 5.66 -36.50
C TYR A 74 3.06 4.79 -37.07
N LEU A 75 3.88 4.17 -36.18
CA LEU A 75 4.92 3.24 -36.62
C LEU A 75 4.34 1.99 -37.29
N LEU A 76 3.24 1.45 -36.79
CA LEU A 76 2.53 0.35 -37.45
C LEU A 76 2.04 0.74 -38.82
N LYS A 77 1.42 1.93 -39.00
CA LYS A 77 1.01 2.43 -40.32
C LYS A 77 2.15 2.59 -41.30
N ILE A 78 3.35 2.97 -40.81
CA ILE A 78 4.56 2.99 -41.65
C ILE A 78 4.93 1.57 -42.08
N THR A 79 4.89 0.62 -41.13
CA THR A 79 5.21 -0.79 -41.40
C THR A 79 4.28 -1.39 -42.45
N ASP A 80 2.95 -1.16 -42.30
CA ASP A 80 1.91 -1.65 -43.23
C ASP A 80 2.14 -1.07 -44.64
N LYS A 81 2.33 0.25 -44.74
CA LYS A 81 2.61 0.90 -46.03
C LYS A 81 3.89 0.40 -46.70
N LEU A 82 4.93 0.09 -45.91
CA LEU A 82 6.14 -0.52 -46.46
C LEU A 82 5.89 -1.94 -46.95
N GLU A 83 5.09 -2.73 -46.23
CA GLU A 83 4.67 -4.06 -46.70
C GLU A 83 3.93 -4.03 -48.01
N ASP A 84 2.98 -3.10 -48.15
CA ASP A 84 2.21 -2.91 -49.40
C ASP A 84 3.14 -2.52 -50.57
N TYR A 85 4.08 -1.60 -50.33
CA TYR A 85 5.09 -1.23 -51.31
C TYR A 85 5.98 -2.40 -51.76
N ILE A 86 6.46 -3.20 -50.76
CA ILE A 86 7.30 -4.39 -50.98
C ILE A 86 6.54 -5.43 -51.80
N LYS A 87 5.26 -5.69 -51.48
CA LYS A 87 4.38 -6.60 -52.22
C LYS A 87 4.16 -6.12 -53.65
N ALA A 88 3.77 -4.82 -53.80
CA ALA A 88 3.49 -4.23 -55.12
C ALA A 88 4.71 -4.24 -56.06
N LYS A 89 5.93 -4.11 -55.53
CA LYS A 89 7.19 -4.19 -56.30
C LYS A 89 7.74 -5.61 -56.44
N GLY A 90 7.07 -6.62 -55.89
CA GLY A 90 7.56 -8.01 -55.96
C GLY A 90 8.89 -8.24 -55.25
N ILE A 91 9.26 -7.41 -54.27
CA ILE A 91 10.55 -7.48 -53.59
C ILE A 91 10.54 -8.67 -52.64
N ARG A 92 11.50 -9.57 -52.82
CA ARG A 92 11.68 -10.76 -51.95
C ARG A 92 12.75 -10.50 -50.91
N PHE A 93 12.45 -10.75 -49.66
CA PHE A 93 13.39 -10.64 -48.53
C PHE A 93 14.32 -11.85 -48.46
N ALA A 94 15.59 -11.58 -48.17
CA ALA A 94 16.58 -12.62 -47.97
C ALA A 94 16.49 -13.11 -46.51
N HIS A 95 16.29 -14.42 -46.34
CA HIS A 95 16.25 -15.09 -45.03
C HIS A 95 17.34 -16.17 -44.97
N GLY A 96 17.86 -16.39 -43.76
CA GLY A 96 18.83 -17.43 -43.46
C GLY A 96 20.27 -16.95 -43.33
N LYS A 97 21.14 -17.83 -42.78
CA LYS A 97 22.53 -17.56 -42.50
C LYS A 97 23.35 -17.39 -43.81
N GLY A 98 24.15 -16.33 -43.88
CA GLY A 98 25.01 -16.08 -45.05
C GLY A 98 24.33 -15.28 -46.18
N LYS A 99 23.03 -15.02 -46.17
CA LYS A 99 22.34 -14.18 -47.17
C LYS A 99 22.41 -12.71 -46.84
N ARG A 100 22.81 -11.87 -47.81
CA ARG A 100 22.92 -10.42 -47.61
C ARG A 100 21.54 -9.75 -47.76
N LYS A 101 21.09 -9.10 -46.72
CA LYS A 101 19.83 -8.32 -46.71
C LYS A 101 19.98 -7.03 -47.52
N THR A 102 18.94 -6.66 -48.30
CA THR A 102 18.88 -5.37 -48.96
C THR A 102 18.77 -4.22 -47.95
N GLU A 103 19.04 -3.02 -48.38
CA GLU A 103 18.91 -1.81 -47.56
C GLU A 103 17.47 -1.63 -47.07
N LEU A 104 16.48 -1.72 -48.00
CA LEU A 104 15.08 -1.64 -47.67
C LEU A 104 14.64 -2.69 -46.67
N GLN A 105 15.11 -3.94 -46.77
CA GLN A 105 14.80 -4.98 -45.80
C GLN A 105 15.32 -4.63 -44.42
N ARG A 106 16.52 -4.08 -44.30
CA ARG A 106 17.08 -3.65 -43.01
C ARG A 106 16.27 -2.51 -42.38
N LEU A 107 15.87 -1.54 -43.19
CA LEU A 107 15.05 -0.42 -42.74
C LEU A 107 13.66 -0.89 -42.27
N TYR A 108 13.01 -1.76 -43.05
CA TYR A 108 11.74 -2.37 -42.70
C TYR A 108 11.82 -3.13 -41.37
N GLU A 109 12.81 -4.04 -41.24
CA GLU A 109 12.98 -4.81 -39.99
C GLU A 109 13.24 -3.91 -38.79
N ARG A 110 13.98 -2.81 -38.95
CA ARG A 110 14.28 -1.85 -37.89
C ARG A 110 13.06 -1.05 -37.45
N ILE A 111 12.23 -0.60 -38.38
CA ILE A 111 11.01 0.16 -38.04
C ILE A 111 9.95 -0.75 -37.42
N ALA A 112 9.81 -1.99 -37.94
CA ALA A 112 8.92 -2.99 -37.37
C ALA A 112 9.33 -3.37 -35.93
N ASP A 113 10.64 -3.58 -35.67
CA ASP A 113 11.18 -3.79 -34.31
C ASP A 113 10.87 -2.62 -33.37
N CYS A 114 11.00 -1.38 -33.89
CA CYS A 114 10.63 -0.19 -33.11
C CYS A 114 9.13 -0.16 -32.78
N ALA A 115 8.27 -0.47 -33.74
CA ALA A 115 6.82 -0.51 -33.56
C ALA A 115 6.40 -1.56 -32.53
N MET A 116 6.92 -2.78 -32.64
CA MET A 116 6.65 -3.87 -31.70
C MET A 116 7.14 -3.56 -30.28
N LYS A 117 8.31 -2.92 -30.14
CA LYS A 117 8.80 -2.47 -28.84
C LYS A 117 7.95 -1.37 -28.22
N MET A 118 7.51 -0.40 -29.04
CA MET A 118 6.60 0.64 -28.55
C MET A 118 5.28 0.05 -28.07
N MET A 119 4.65 -0.83 -28.85
CA MET A 119 3.43 -1.54 -28.45
C MET A 119 3.63 -2.29 -27.11
N LYS A 120 4.74 -3.00 -26.95
CA LYS A 120 5.08 -3.68 -25.69
C LYS A 120 5.16 -2.70 -24.52
N TYR A 121 5.72 -1.51 -24.71
CA TYR A 121 5.82 -0.53 -23.63
C TYR A 121 4.47 0.09 -23.29
N GLU A 122 3.57 0.29 -24.25
CA GLU A 122 2.19 0.69 -23.97
C GLU A 122 1.47 -0.35 -23.12
N ILE A 123 1.58 -1.64 -23.44
CA ILE A 123 1.06 -2.73 -22.62
C ILE A 123 1.65 -2.67 -21.19
N HIS A 124 2.96 -2.36 -21.06
CA HIS A 124 3.56 -2.19 -19.74
C HIS A 124 2.94 -1.02 -18.96
N TYR A 125 2.62 0.12 -19.64
CA TYR A 125 1.96 1.25 -18.98
C TYR A 125 0.58 0.88 -18.46
N ASP A 126 -0.20 0.13 -19.20
CA ASP A 126 -1.51 -0.38 -18.76
C ASP A 126 -1.36 -1.32 -17.55
N LEU A 127 -0.35 -2.22 -17.57
CA LEU A 127 -0.10 -3.14 -16.47
C LEU A 127 0.43 -2.48 -15.19
N PHE A 128 1.02 -1.29 -15.28
CA PHE A 128 1.46 -0.59 -14.06
C PHE A 128 0.30 -0.17 -13.17
N GLN A 129 -0.85 0.22 -13.72
CA GLN A 129 -2.03 0.63 -12.95
C GLN A 129 -1.69 1.61 -11.80
N GLY A 130 -0.85 2.60 -12.07
CA GLY A 130 -0.36 3.56 -11.07
C GLY A 130 0.85 3.10 -10.22
N ARG A 131 1.22 1.82 -10.26
CA ARG A 131 2.38 1.25 -9.55
C ARG A 131 3.70 1.59 -10.23
N ASN A 132 4.80 1.46 -9.48
CA ASN A 132 6.15 1.67 -9.99
C ASN A 132 6.77 0.43 -10.63
N SER A 133 6.18 -0.75 -10.42
CA SER A 133 6.64 -2.02 -10.96
C SER A 133 5.54 -3.08 -10.96
N PHE A 134 5.71 -4.12 -11.77
CA PHE A 134 4.94 -5.35 -11.72
C PHE A 134 5.84 -6.57 -11.99
N SER A 135 5.42 -7.77 -11.58
CA SER A 135 6.12 -9.00 -11.90
C SER A 135 5.79 -9.47 -13.32
N LYS A 136 6.76 -9.95 -14.09
CA LYS A 136 6.52 -10.49 -15.44
C LYS A 136 5.66 -11.75 -15.45
N THR A 137 5.73 -12.54 -14.40
CA THR A 137 5.06 -13.83 -14.29
C THR A 137 3.72 -13.77 -13.58
N ASP A 138 3.49 -12.71 -12.83
CA ASP A 138 2.21 -12.36 -12.21
C ASP A 138 2.07 -10.83 -12.24
N PRO A 139 1.49 -10.24 -13.29
CA PRO A 139 1.42 -8.79 -13.45
C PRO A 139 0.65 -8.08 -12.33
N ASP A 140 -0.25 -8.76 -11.65
CA ASP A 140 -1.02 -8.20 -10.53
C ASP A 140 -0.21 -8.14 -9.24
N ALA A 141 0.86 -8.93 -9.10
CA ALA A 141 1.71 -8.91 -7.92
C ALA A 141 2.63 -7.69 -7.89
N ALA A 142 2.79 -7.09 -6.71
CA ALA A 142 3.69 -5.98 -6.47
C ALA A 142 5.02 -6.43 -5.85
N PHE A 143 6.03 -5.56 -5.94
CA PHE A 143 7.31 -5.72 -5.28
C PHE A 143 7.18 -5.29 -3.82
N LEU A 144 7.05 -6.27 -2.92
CA LEU A 144 6.79 -6.05 -1.51
C LEU A 144 8.00 -6.42 -0.65
N HIS A 145 8.26 -5.61 0.36
CA HIS A 145 9.18 -5.96 1.44
C HIS A 145 8.47 -6.97 2.36
N MET A 146 8.94 -8.21 2.36
CA MET A 146 8.44 -9.27 3.24
C MET A 146 8.94 -9.06 4.67
N LYS A 147 8.49 -9.89 5.64
CA LYS A 147 9.08 -9.88 6.98
C LYS A 147 10.59 -10.09 6.90
N TYR A 148 11.31 -9.39 7.78
CA TYR A 148 12.75 -9.57 7.93
C TYR A 148 13.09 -11.03 8.24
N ASP A 149 14.01 -11.60 7.49
CA ASP A 149 14.52 -12.93 7.74
C ASP A 149 15.60 -12.85 8.84
N TYR A 150 15.20 -13.23 10.06
CA TYR A 150 16.09 -13.19 11.21
C TYR A 150 17.21 -14.25 11.17
N TYR A 151 17.03 -15.31 10.39
CA TYR A 151 18.06 -16.35 10.23
C TYR A 151 19.19 -15.89 9.29
N ASN A 152 18.82 -15.29 8.17
CA ASN A 152 19.78 -14.84 7.17
C ASN A 152 20.14 -13.36 7.31
N HIS A 153 19.58 -12.65 8.28
CA HIS A 153 19.77 -11.20 8.49
C HIS A 153 19.55 -10.36 7.24
N THR A 154 18.56 -10.73 6.42
CA THR A 154 18.30 -10.09 5.14
C THR A 154 16.91 -9.45 5.07
N ASN A 155 16.86 -8.30 4.39
CA ASN A 155 15.62 -7.71 3.93
C ASN A 155 15.23 -8.41 2.62
N VAL A 156 14.11 -9.13 2.62
CA VAL A 156 13.66 -9.88 1.46
C VAL A 156 12.56 -9.14 0.74
N PHE A 157 12.83 -8.79 -0.51
CA PHE A 157 11.81 -8.25 -1.42
C PHE A 157 11.38 -9.35 -2.39
N LYS A 158 10.07 -9.56 -2.50
CA LYS A 158 9.48 -10.57 -3.37
C LYS A 158 8.22 -10.03 -4.05
N PRO A 159 7.81 -10.61 -5.20
CA PRO A 159 6.47 -10.39 -5.71
C PRO A 159 5.47 -10.94 -4.70
N GLY A 160 4.43 -10.18 -4.41
CA GLY A 160 3.45 -10.57 -3.40
C GLY A 160 2.19 -9.73 -3.41
N TYR A 161 1.28 -10.13 -2.54
CA TYR A 161 0.02 -9.47 -2.26
C TYR A 161 -0.03 -9.08 -0.79
N ASN A 162 -0.61 -7.93 -0.51
CA ASN A 162 -0.91 -7.49 0.85
C ASN A 162 -2.36 -7.86 1.16
N VAL A 163 -2.55 -8.70 2.16
CA VAL A 163 -3.86 -9.22 2.56
C VAL A 163 -4.22 -8.66 3.92
N GLN A 164 -5.31 -7.91 3.96
CA GLN A 164 -5.90 -7.39 5.18
C GLN A 164 -7.04 -8.31 5.60
N MET A 165 -7.12 -8.65 6.88
CA MET A 165 -8.20 -9.44 7.45
C MET A 165 -8.84 -8.71 8.62
N GLY A 166 -10.16 -8.66 8.62
CA GLY A 166 -10.96 -8.28 9.77
C GLY A 166 -11.40 -9.51 10.53
N VAL A 167 -11.12 -9.56 11.82
CA VAL A 167 -11.40 -10.71 12.69
C VAL A 167 -12.29 -10.27 13.85
N MET A 168 -13.31 -11.05 14.17
CA MET A 168 -14.15 -10.88 15.36
C MET A 168 -14.32 -12.23 16.05
N ASP A 169 -14.14 -12.27 17.35
CA ASP A 169 -14.23 -13.49 18.14
C ASP A 169 -13.40 -14.66 17.55
N GLY A 170 -12.29 -14.30 16.91
CA GLY A 170 -11.39 -15.20 16.22
C GLY A 170 -11.90 -15.77 14.89
N TYR A 171 -13.04 -15.34 14.37
CA TYR A 171 -13.51 -15.67 13.03
C TYR A 171 -13.06 -14.61 12.03
N ILE A 172 -12.61 -15.02 10.88
CA ILE A 172 -12.28 -14.13 9.77
C ILE A 172 -13.61 -13.65 9.16
N MET A 173 -13.92 -12.38 9.35
CA MET A 173 -15.17 -11.77 8.93
C MET A 173 -15.09 -11.22 7.51
N ASN A 174 -13.98 -10.55 7.18
CA ASN A 174 -13.77 -10.01 5.84
C ASN A 174 -12.29 -10.01 5.46
N ILE A 175 -12.03 -9.94 4.15
CA ILE A 175 -10.71 -9.99 3.57
C ILE A 175 -10.63 -8.93 2.48
N LEU A 176 -9.57 -8.13 2.50
CA LEU A 176 -9.19 -7.22 1.43
C LEU A 176 -7.82 -7.63 0.90
N ILE A 177 -7.72 -7.84 -0.41
CA ILE A 177 -6.46 -8.14 -1.08
C ILE A 177 -6.06 -6.95 -1.93
N ASN A 178 -4.85 -6.47 -1.76
CA ASN A 178 -4.29 -5.38 -2.54
C ASN A 178 -2.78 -5.56 -2.76
N THR A 179 -2.18 -4.60 -3.44
CA THR A 179 -0.74 -4.60 -3.76
C THR A 179 -0.02 -3.40 -3.14
N GLU A 180 -0.63 -2.74 -2.18
CA GLU A 180 -0.03 -1.61 -1.48
C GLU A 180 1.11 -2.07 -0.58
N ALA A 181 2.21 -1.30 -0.56
CA ALA A 181 3.38 -1.65 0.22
C ALA A 181 3.20 -1.45 1.72
N ASN A 182 2.28 -0.57 2.13
CA ASN A 182 1.94 -0.27 3.53
C ASN A 182 0.45 -0.49 3.79
N ASP A 183 0.09 -0.67 5.05
CA ASP A 183 -1.26 -1.03 5.45
C ASP A 183 -2.16 0.19 5.71
N MET A 184 -1.58 1.39 5.82
CA MET A 184 -2.29 2.61 6.20
C MET A 184 -3.43 2.97 5.25
N GLY A 185 -3.21 2.84 3.93
CA GLY A 185 -4.20 3.11 2.89
C GLY A 185 -5.31 2.06 2.82
N SER A 186 -5.05 0.85 3.31
CA SER A 186 -5.99 -0.28 3.22
C SER A 186 -7.08 -0.26 4.31
N PHE A 187 -6.91 0.56 5.35
CA PHE A 187 -7.79 0.55 6.54
C PHE A 187 -9.25 0.83 6.18
N GLN A 188 -9.50 1.97 5.53
CA GLN A 188 -10.86 2.38 5.19
C GLN A 188 -11.54 1.36 4.28
N ALA A 189 -10.83 0.90 3.24
CA ALA A 189 -11.34 -0.12 2.33
C ALA A 189 -11.67 -1.45 3.04
N THR A 190 -10.90 -1.82 4.08
CA THR A 190 -11.18 -3.02 4.89
C THR A 190 -12.46 -2.85 5.70
N VAL A 191 -12.67 -1.69 6.32
CA VAL A 191 -13.88 -1.39 7.09
C VAL A 191 -15.11 -1.28 6.18
N GLU A 192 -14.98 -0.62 5.02
CA GLU A 192 -16.08 -0.55 4.03
C GLU A 192 -16.47 -1.94 3.53
N LYS A 193 -15.48 -2.81 3.29
CA LYS A 193 -15.73 -4.20 2.90
C LYS A 193 -16.54 -4.96 3.95
N TYR A 194 -16.26 -4.73 5.24
CA TYR A 194 -17.06 -5.29 6.33
C TYR A 194 -18.52 -4.80 6.27
N LYS A 195 -18.70 -3.47 6.12
CA LYS A 195 -20.04 -2.87 5.98
C LYS A 195 -20.81 -3.40 4.77
N GLU A 196 -20.15 -3.56 3.61
CA GLU A 196 -20.76 -4.15 2.41
C GLU A 196 -21.29 -5.56 2.68
N MET A 197 -20.57 -6.37 3.47
CA MET A 197 -20.94 -7.75 3.76
C MET A 197 -22.02 -7.88 4.83
N TYR A 198 -22.06 -7.00 5.83
CA TYR A 198 -22.91 -7.12 7.01
C TYR A 198 -23.97 -6.02 7.15
N GLY A 199 -23.96 -5.03 6.26
CA GLY A 199 -24.95 -3.94 6.22
C GLY A 199 -24.70 -2.79 7.21
N GLU A 200 -23.79 -2.96 8.16
CA GLU A 200 -23.49 -1.98 9.22
C GLU A 200 -22.00 -1.85 9.50
N TYR A 201 -21.60 -0.73 10.09
CA TYR A 201 -20.24 -0.56 10.59
C TYR A 201 -20.06 -1.29 11.94
N PRO A 202 -18.83 -1.76 12.27
CA PRO A 202 -18.54 -2.25 13.61
C PRO A 202 -18.61 -1.10 14.62
N LYS A 203 -18.99 -1.37 15.87
CA LYS A 203 -19.00 -0.35 16.94
C LYS A 203 -17.61 0.19 17.24
N GLY A 204 -16.61 -0.67 17.15
CA GLY A 204 -15.21 -0.30 17.32
C GLY A 204 -14.27 -1.06 16.41
N VAL A 205 -13.09 -0.50 16.19
CA VAL A 205 -12.02 -1.11 15.41
C VAL A 205 -10.72 -1.09 16.21
N SER A 206 -10.02 -2.22 16.23
CA SER A 206 -8.68 -2.31 16.81
C SER A 206 -7.67 -2.76 15.75
N ALA A 207 -6.58 -2.02 15.60
CA ALA A 207 -5.52 -2.31 14.65
C ALA A 207 -4.16 -1.89 15.21
N ASP A 208 -3.08 -2.23 14.52
CA ASP A 208 -1.74 -1.83 14.95
C ASP A 208 -1.47 -0.33 14.69
N ALA A 209 -0.31 0.16 15.15
CA ALA A 209 0.07 1.57 14.99
C ALA A 209 0.29 1.98 13.52
N GLY A 210 0.47 1.04 12.61
CA GLY A 210 0.60 1.29 11.17
C GLY A 210 -0.66 1.89 10.56
N TYR A 211 -1.83 1.63 11.16
CA TYR A 211 -3.12 2.18 10.73
C TYR A 211 -3.47 3.51 11.41
N GLY A 212 -2.70 3.94 12.41
CA GLY A 212 -2.97 5.13 13.24
C GLY A 212 -2.68 6.45 12.55
N SER A 213 -3.45 6.81 11.54
CA SER A 213 -3.34 8.08 10.82
C SER A 213 -4.48 9.03 11.14
N LYS A 214 -4.24 10.33 10.93
CA LYS A 214 -5.27 11.37 11.09
C LYS A 214 -6.49 11.10 10.21
N LEU A 215 -6.27 10.67 8.97
CA LEU A 215 -7.35 10.34 8.03
C LEU A 215 -8.20 9.18 8.53
N ASN A 216 -7.58 8.13 9.06
CA ASN A 216 -8.29 6.97 9.59
C ASN A 216 -9.07 7.31 10.86
N TYR A 217 -8.53 8.15 11.76
CA TYR A 217 -9.29 8.63 12.92
C TYR A 217 -10.50 9.48 12.52
N LYS A 218 -10.32 10.43 11.56
CA LYS A 218 -11.43 11.22 11.04
C LYS A 218 -12.51 10.34 10.36
N TYR A 219 -12.09 9.31 9.65
CA TYR A 219 -13.00 8.34 9.05
C TYR A 219 -13.80 7.60 10.12
N CYS A 220 -13.16 7.11 11.17
CA CYS A 220 -13.84 6.47 12.29
C CYS A 220 -14.84 7.41 12.97
N ASP A 221 -14.41 8.63 13.29
CA ASP A 221 -15.29 9.64 13.94
C ASP A 221 -16.54 9.95 13.09
N ARG A 222 -16.39 10.07 11.76
CA ARG A 222 -17.53 10.31 10.84
C ARG A 222 -18.54 9.17 10.79
N ASN A 223 -18.05 7.94 10.92
CA ASN A 223 -18.89 6.75 10.82
C ASN A 223 -19.33 6.19 12.18
N GLY A 224 -19.11 6.93 13.27
CA GLY A 224 -19.49 6.51 14.62
C GLY A 224 -18.69 5.31 15.15
N ILE A 225 -17.49 5.06 14.62
CA ILE A 225 -16.64 3.93 14.97
C ILE A 225 -15.65 4.34 16.07
N THR A 226 -15.56 3.59 17.15
CA THR A 226 -14.54 3.82 18.19
C THR A 226 -13.18 3.24 17.75
N ALA A 227 -12.16 4.10 17.63
CA ALA A 227 -10.83 3.69 17.11
C ALA A 227 -9.86 3.31 18.24
N TYR A 228 -9.74 2.02 18.55
CA TYR A 228 -8.72 1.47 19.47
C TYR A 228 -7.40 1.22 18.72
N ILE A 229 -6.82 2.28 18.16
CA ILE A 229 -5.63 2.22 17.29
C ILE A 229 -4.57 3.15 17.86
N LYS A 230 -3.36 2.64 18.10
CA LYS A 230 -2.22 3.45 18.51
C LYS A 230 -1.76 4.34 17.36
N TYR A 231 -1.44 5.61 17.63
CA TYR A 231 -0.74 6.43 16.65
C TYR A 231 0.78 6.09 16.64
N PRO A 232 1.52 6.35 15.56
CA PRO A 232 2.89 5.83 15.38
C PRO A 232 3.90 6.22 16.48
N SER A 233 3.67 7.36 17.15
CA SER A 233 4.56 7.78 18.25
C SER A 233 4.14 7.26 19.63
N TYR A 234 2.99 6.59 19.78
CA TYR A 234 2.43 6.18 21.06
C TYR A 234 3.40 5.38 21.92
N GLU A 235 3.97 4.31 21.37
CA GLU A 235 4.94 3.46 22.09
C GLU A 235 6.24 4.22 22.43
N LYS A 236 6.68 5.10 21.53
CA LYS A 236 7.86 5.93 21.74
C LYS A 236 7.67 6.91 22.90
N GLU A 237 6.47 7.44 23.07
CA GLU A 237 6.09 8.30 24.19
C GLU A 237 6.16 7.55 25.53
N GLN A 238 5.84 6.25 25.53
CA GLN A 238 5.84 5.42 26.74
C GLN A 238 7.22 4.92 27.14
N LYS A 239 8.22 4.94 26.26
CA LYS A 239 9.57 4.46 26.55
C LYS A 239 10.22 5.26 27.69
N LYS A 240 10.84 4.58 28.65
CA LYS A 240 11.52 5.17 29.82
C LYS A 240 12.50 6.30 29.44
N LYS A 241 13.31 6.09 28.37
CA LYS A 241 14.22 7.10 27.82
C LYS A 241 13.51 8.39 27.32
N THR A 242 12.27 8.27 26.85
CA THR A 242 11.50 9.42 26.39
C THR A 242 10.80 10.10 27.57
N LYS A 243 10.19 9.32 28.47
CA LYS A 243 9.54 9.83 29.70
C LYS A 243 10.51 10.58 30.59
N ASN A 244 11.74 10.09 30.72
CA ASN A 244 12.77 10.72 31.56
C ASN A 244 13.39 11.97 30.93
N ASN A 245 13.07 12.31 29.69
CA ASN A 245 13.58 13.49 29.02
C ASN A 245 12.47 14.53 28.82
N MET A 246 12.26 15.36 29.84
CA MET A 246 11.26 16.42 29.85
C MET A 246 11.45 17.46 28.75
N TYR A 247 12.66 17.58 28.17
CA TYR A 247 12.95 18.54 27.10
C TYR A 247 12.48 18.07 25.72
N ARG A 248 11.95 16.85 25.57
CA ARG A 248 11.37 16.43 24.29
C ARG A 248 9.97 17.01 24.13
N SER A 249 9.71 17.64 23.00
CA SER A 249 8.41 18.25 22.69
C SER A 249 7.21 17.30 22.81
N ILE A 250 7.44 16.01 22.61
CA ILE A 250 6.43 14.96 22.79
C ILE A 250 6.00 14.73 24.25
N GLN A 251 6.81 15.20 25.21
CA GLN A 251 6.53 15.13 26.65
C GLN A 251 5.99 16.43 27.22
N PHE A 252 5.90 17.47 26.41
CA PHE A 252 5.34 18.74 26.88
C PHE A 252 3.88 18.55 27.26
N GLU A 253 3.49 19.11 28.38
CA GLU A 253 2.10 19.22 28.77
C GLU A 253 1.31 19.99 27.72
N ARG A 254 0.02 19.80 27.70
CA ARG A 254 -0.88 20.48 26.78
C ARG A 254 -2.00 21.14 27.56
N ASP A 255 -2.30 22.36 27.20
CA ASP A 255 -3.47 23.06 27.70
C ASP A 255 -4.79 22.48 27.11
N GLU A 256 -5.92 23.07 27.45
CA GLU A 256 -7.25 22.67 26.98
C GLU A 256 -7.39 22.79 25.45
N ASN A 257 -6.64 23.69 24.83
CA ASN A 257 -6.61 23.92 23.39
C ASN A 257 -5.56 23.07 22.67
N HIS A 258 -4.96 22.08 23.36
CA HIS A 258 -3.88 21.23 22.88
C HIS A 258 -2.57 21.96 22.54
N MET A 259 -2.41 23.19 23.03
CA MET A 259 -1.18 23.95 22.90
C MET A 259 -0.11 23.45 23.89
N PRO A 260 1.18 23.46 23.54
CA PRO A 260 2.23 22.97 24.40
C PRO A 260 2.55 23.95 25.53
N ILE A 261 2.83 23.39 26.70
CA ILE A 261 3.44 24.08 27.84
C ILE A 261 4.85 23.53 27.99
N CYS A 262 5.86 24.42 28.03
CA CYS A 262 7.25 23.97 28.13
C CYS A 262 7.57 23.46 29.54
N PRO A 263 8.69 22.72 29.75
CA PRO A 263 9.06 22.20 31.08
C PRO A 263 9.32 23.27 32.15
N ALA A 264 9.46 24.53 31.76
CA ALA A 264 9.56 25.67 32.69
C ALA A 264 8.20 26.32 32.98
N GLY A 265 7.08 25.73 32.51
CA GLY A 265 5.73 26.21 32.75
C GLY A 265 5.25 27.33 31.82
N HIS A 266 6.01 27.68 30.78
CA HIS A 266 5.63 28.78 29.87
C HIS A 266 4.87 28.22 28.66
N GLU A 267 3.83 28.92 28.27
CA GLU A 267 3.07 28.71 27.05
C GLU A 267 3.84 29.15 25.80
N PHE A 268 3.41 28.71 24.63
CA PHE A 268 3.97 29.09 23.36
C PHE A 268 3.08 30.13 22.68
N THR A 269 3.67 31.22 22.23
CA THR A 269 2.99 32.28 21.46
C THR A 269 2.74 31.78 20.02
N ILE A 270 1.55 32.02 19.50
CA ILE A 270 1.20 31.71 18.14
C ILE A 270 1.81 32.74 17.18
N GLU A 271 2.75 32.32 16.33
CA GLU A 271 3.32 33.19 15.28
C GLU A 271 2.47 33.16 14.01
N LYS A 272 1.91 31.97 13.65
CA LYS A 272 1.14 31.79 12.43
C LYS A 272 0.13 30.68 12.61
N LEU A 273 -1.09 30.94 12.17
CA LEU A 273 -2.15 29.96 12.07
C LEU A 273 -2.48 29.73 10.59
N ILE A 274 -2.49 28.48 10.16
CA ILE A 274 -2.84 28.08 8.80
C ILE A 274 -3.97 27.07 8.89
N VAL A 275 -5.11 27.44 8.32
CA VAL A 275 -6.20 26.50 8.10
C VAL A 275 -6.07 25.96 6.67
N LYS A 276 -5.93 24.66 6.54
CA LYS A 276 -5.93 23.95 5.25
C LYS A 276 -7.17 23.07 5.18
N THR A 277 -7.58 22.74 3.99
CA THR A 277 -8.63 21.77 3.74
C THR A 277 -7.96 20.45 3.37
N ASP A 278 -8.37 19.34 3.98
CA ASP A 278 -7.89 18.01 3.62
C ASP A 278 -8.56 17.52 2.31
N GLU A 279 -8.14 16.32 1.84
CA GLU A 279 -8.69 15.68 0.64
C GLU A 279 -10.22 15.47 0.68
N ASN A 280 -10.82 15.49 1.88
CA ASN A 280 -12.26 15.36 2.11
C ASN A 280 -12.92 16.71 2.44
N GLN A 281 -12.28 17.83 2.10
CA GLN A 281 -12.75 19.20 2.36
C GLN A 281 -12.95 19.54 3.84
N LEU A 282 -12.32 18.81 4.76
CA LEU A 282 -12.40 19.10 6.19
C LEU A 282 -11.25 20.02 6.63
N PRO A 283 -11.53 21.01 7.52
CA PRO A 283 -10.52 21.94 7.97
C PRO A 283 -9.44 21.24 8.81
N GLU A 284 -8.19 21.62 8.57
CA GLU A 284 -7.02 21.23 9.34
C GLU A 284 -6.31 22.46 9.83
N THR A 285 -6.21 22.60 11.14
CA THR A 285 -5.57 23.78 11.75
C THR A 285 -4.13 23.44 12.13
N HIS A 286 -3.20 24.08 11.46
CA HIS A 286 -1.78 24.05 11.78
C HIS A 286 -1.36 25.34 12.46
N VAL A 287 -0.79 25.22 13.65
CA VAL A 287 -0.30 26.35 14.42
C VAL A 287 1.23 26.31 14.45
N TYR A 288 1.84 27.42 14.09
CA TYR A 288 3.27 27.65 14.24
C TYR A 288 3.47 28.51 15.47
N THR A 289 4.28 28.04 16.40
CA THR A 289 4.41 28.64 17.71
C THR A 289 5.88 28.88 18.08
N ARG A 290 6.11 29.86 18.88
CA ARG A 290 7.42 30.15 19.48
C ARG A 290 7.28 30.34 20.98
N ASN A 291 8.27 29.92 21.73
CA ASN A 291 8.37 30.27 23.14
C ASN A 291 9.41 31.41 23.33
N GLU A 292 8.93 32.58 23.62
CA GLU A 292 9.74 33.80 23.76
C GLU A 292 10.55 33.81 25.05
N HIS A 293 10.09 33.12 26.09
CA HIS A 293 10.77 33.03 27.39
C HIS A 293 12.06 32.20 27.37
N CYS A 294 12.38 31.57 26.21
CA CYS A 294 13.59 30.75 26.08
C CYS A 294 14.90 31.57 26.25
N GLN A 295 14.90 32.90 26.04
CA GLN A 295 16.12 33.70 26.09
C GLN A 295 16.70 33.74 27.50
N GLU A 296 15.86 33.87 28.52
CA GLU A 296 16.23 33.96 29.92
C GLU A 296 16.07 32.67 30.69
N CYS A 297 15.68 31.60 30.00
CA CYS A 297 15.36 30.33 30.62
C CYS A 297 16.61 29.57 31.10
N PRO A 298 16.72 29.20 32.38
CA PRO A 298 17.87 28.49 32.92
C PRO A 298 18.04 27.07 32.34
N MET A 299 16.96 26.50 31.77
CA MET A 299 16.98 25.16 31.15
C MET A 299 17.33 25.23 29.66
N ARG A 300 17.58 26.40 29.09
CA ARG A 300 17.76 26.60 27.64
C ARG A 300 18.82 25.69 27.04
N SER A 301 20.00 25.60 27.68
CA SER A 301 21.14 24.81 27.20
C SER A 301 20.79 23.31 26.98
N LYS A 302 19.88 22.76 27.81
CA LYS A 302 19.41 21.37 27.73
C LYS A 302 18.18 21.23 26.82
N CYS A 303 17.38 22.29 26.63
CA CYS A 303 16.09 22.27 25.96
C CYS A 303 16.17 22.61 24.46
N THR A 304 16.88 23.68 24.07
CA THR A 304 16.91 24.13 22.67
C THR A 304 18.22 24.82 22.31
N LYS A 305 18.69 24.61 21.09
CA LYS A 305 19.83 25.32 20.49
C LYS A 305 19.38 26.48 19.60
N ALA A 306 18.06 26.67 19.43
CA ALA A 306 17.51 27.71 18.54
C ALA A 306 17.83 29.10 19.06
N LYS A 307 18.38 29.98 18.21
CA LYS A 307 18.81 31.34 18.56
C LYS A 307 17.64 32.19 19.10
N ASN A 308 16.48 32.11 18.50
CA ASN A 308 15.31 32.95 18.82
C ASN A 308 14.23 32.19 19.64
N GLY A 309 14.64 31.22 20.48
CA GLY A 309 13.71 30.40 21.23
C GLY A 309 13.18 29.19 20.47
N ARG A 310 12.50 28.32 21.20
CA ARG A 310 12.00 27.04 20.65
C ARG A 310 10.74 27.29 19.84
N THR A 311 10.73 26.79 18.59
CA THR A 311 9.55 26.79 17.72
C THR A 311 8.95 25.41 17.60
N MET A 312 7.63 25.33 17.42
CA MET A 312 6.91 24.09 17.17
C MET A 312 5.84 24.31 16.11
N LYS A 313 5.69 23.31 15.23
CA LYS A 313 4.52 23.19 14.34
C LYS A 313 3.58 22.15 14.94
N ILE A 314 2.34 22.52 15.16
CA ILE A 314 1.33 21.70 15.81
C ILE A 314 0.15 21.56 14.87
N ASP A 315 -0.31 20.34 14.67
CA ASP A 315 -1.59 20.03 14.05
C ASP A 315 -2.61 19.82 15.17
N LEU A 316 -3.41 20.82 15.45
CA LEU A 316 -4.37 20.79 16.57
C LEU A 316 -5.40 19.66 16.40
N THR A 317 -5.85 19.40 15.17
CA THR A 317 -6.76 18.31 14.87
C THR A 317 -6.16 16.96 15.25
N LEU A 318 -4.91 16.73 14.86
CA LEU A 318 -4.20 15.51 15.21
C LEU A 318 -3.93 15.38 16.71
N GLU A 319 -3.59 16.47 17.40
CA GLU A 319 -3.34 16.45 18.85
C GLU A 319 -4.63 16.18 19.63
N ALA A 320 -5.78 16.70 19.20
CA ALA A 320 -7.09 16.37 19.75
C ALA A 320 -7.40 14.88 19.61
N GLN A 321 -7.18 14.32 18.41
CA GLN A 321 -7.36 12.88 18.16
C GLN A 321 -6.42 12.02 19.02
N LYS A 322 -5.15 12.38 19.12
CA LYS A 322 -4.19 11.68 19.99
C LYS A 322 -4.63 11.73 21.46
N SER A 323 -5.16 12.86 21.93
CA SER A 323 -5.67 13.00 23.29
C SER A 323 -6.84 12.05 23.54
N LYS A 324 -7.82 12.00 22.62
CA LYS A 324 -8.96 11.07 22.64
C LYS A 324 -8.48 9.61 22.69
N VAL A 325 -7.55 9.24 21.80
CA VAL A 325 -6.97 7.89 21.75
C VAL A 325 -6.21 7.54 23.02
N ARG A 326 -5.41 8.46 23.59
CA ARG A 326 -4.69 8.21 24.87
C ARG A 326 -5.68 7.93 26.02
N LYS A 327 -6.78 8.68 26.13
CA LYS A 327 -7.81 8.45 27.15
C LYS A 327 -8.45 7.07 26.95
N LEU A 328 -8.85 6.75 25.71
CA LEU A 328 -9.49 5.49 25.35
C LEU A 328 -8.60 4.29 25.63
N LEU A 329 -7.33 4.29 25.20
CA LEU A 329 -6.40 3.18 25.41
C LEU A 329 -5.93 3.00 26.88
N LYS A 330 -6.11 4.01 27.72
CA LYS A 330 -5.86 3.94 29.17
C LYS A 330 -7.03 3.36 29.96
N SER A 331 -8.25 3.33 29.43
CA SER A 331 -9.39 2.71 30.07
C SER A 331 -9.20 1.19 30.23
N GLU A 332 -9.89 0.56 31.14
CA GLU A 332 -9.81 -0.89 31.31
C GLU A 332 -10.32 -1.63 30.06
N GLU A 333 -11.39 -1.15 29.46
CA GLU A 333 -11.90 -1.64 28.18
C GLU A 333 -10.84 -1.54 27.07
N GLY A 334 -10.24 -0.35 26.88
CA GLY A 334 -9.20 -0.15 25.86
C GLY A 334 -7.98 -1.04 26.07
N LYS A 335 -7.56 -1.24 27.32
CA LYS A 335 -6.48 -2.18 27.64
C LYS A 335 -6.83 -3.62 27.29
N GLN A 336 -8.08 -4.03 27.55
CA GLN A 336 -8.54 -5.38 27.22
C GLN A 336 -8.62 -5.60 25.72
N ILE A 337 -9.19 -4.65 24.97
CA ILE A 337 -9.25 -4.70 23.51
C ILE A 337 -7.86 -4.76 22.90
N MET A 338 -6.91 -3.98 23.41
CA MET A 338 -5.52 -4.02 22.91
C MET A 338 -4.80 -5.34 23.24
N ARG A 339 -5.11 -6.00 24.33
CA ARG A 339 -4.62 -7.38 24.62
C ARG A 339 -5.23 -8.38 23.65
N ASN A 340 -6.53 -8.29 23.43
CA ASN A 340 -7.26 -9.19 22.55
C ASN A 340 -6.79 -9.05 21.09
N ARG A 341 -6.31 -7.88 20.66
CA ARG A 341 -5.85 -7.67 19.29
C ARG A 341 -4.83 -8.72 18.82
N SER A 342 -3.78 -8.94 19.61
CA SER A 342 -2.76 -9.95 19.28
C SER A 342 -3.37 -11.36 19.22
N ILE A 343 -4.25 -11.71 20.16
CA ILE A 343 -4.91 -13.01 20.19
C ILE A 343 -5.80 -13.22 18.96
N GLN A 344 -6.55 -12.20 18.58
CA GLN A 344 -7.53 -12.28 17.49
C GLN A 344 -6.87 -12.30 16.11
N SER A 345 -6.08 -11.28 15.79
CA SER A 345 -5.52 -11.12 14.45
C SER A 345 -4.27 -11.98 14.22
N GLU A 346 -3.32 -11.99 15.16
CA GLU A 346 -2.11 -12.81 15.03
C GLU A 346 -2.45 -14.30 15.09
N GLY A 347 -3.46 -14.68 15.90
CA GLY A 347 -3.92 -16.07 16.01
C GLY A 347 -4.48 -16.60 14.67
N ALA A 348 -5.30 -15.81 13.95
CA ALA A 348 -5.83 -16.23 12.66
C ALA A 348 -4.73 -16.38 11.60
N PHE A 349 -3.80 -15.41 11.52
CA PHE A 349 -2.66 -15.49 10.60
C PHE A 349 -1.67 -16.60 10.96
N GLY A 350 -1.42 -16.83 12.26
CA GLY A 350 -0.57 -17.91 12.72
C GLY A 350 -1.08 -19.26 12.26
N VAL A 351 -2.35 -19.56 12.49
CA VAL A 351 -2.95 -20.82 12.04
C VAL A 351 -2.88 -20.98 10.53
N LEU A 352 -3.20 -19.91 9.75
CA LEU A 352 -3.13 -20.02 8.29
C LEU A 352 -1.69 -20.25 7.80
N LYS A 353 -0.70 -19.57 8.34
CA LYS A 353 0.69 -19.64 7.86
C LYS A 353 1.45 -20.83 8.43
N GLU A 354 1.37 -21.05 9.73
CA GLU A 354 2.17 -22.07 10.41
C GLU A 354 1.48 -23.45 10.37
N ASP A 355 0.18 -23.52 10.77
CA ASP A 355 -0.51 -24.82 10.84
C ASP A 355 -0.93 -25.34 9.47
N TYR A 356 -1.31 -24.43 8.53
CA TYR A 356 -1.75 -24.82 7.18
C TYR A 356 -0.67 -24.65 6.12
N GLY A 357 0.50 -24.12 6.47
CA GLY A 357 1.59 -23.85 5.53
C GLY A 357 1.22 -22.86 4.43
N PHE A 358 0.23 -21.99 4.69
CA PHE A 358 -0.28 -21.01 3.74
C PHE A 358 0.52 -19.70 3.83
N ASP A 359 1.78 -19.75 3.43
CA ASP A 359 2.73 -18.61 3.42
C ASP A 359 3.03 -18.12 2.01
N ARG A 360 2.84 -19.00 1.00
CA ARG A 360 3.03 -18.73 -0.41
C ARG A 360 1.80 -19.13 -1.20
N LEU A 361 1.38 -18.26 -2.13
CA LEU A 361 0.26 -18.50 -3.02
C LEU A 361 0.63 -19.52 -4.09
N SER A 362 -0.37 -20.30 -4.54
CA SER A 362 -0.25 -21.28 -5.62
C SER A 362 -0.90 -20.81 -6.92
N ARG A 363 -1.75 -19.79 -6.85
CA ARG A 363 -2.45 -19.19 -7.98
C ARG A 363 -1.87 -17.83 -8.34
N ARG A 364 -2.07 -17.42 -9.61
CA ARG A 364 -1.67 -16.13 -10.15
C ARG A 364 -2.88 -15.25 -10.42
N GLY A 365 -2.60 -13.94 -10.48
CA GLY A 365 -3.60 -12.93 -10.75
C GLY A 365 -4.53 -12.68 -9.56
N GLU A 366 -5.06 -11.49 -9.48
CA GLU A 366 -5.90 -11.05 -8.36
C GLU A 366 -7.09 -12.00 -8.11
N THR A 367 -7.79 -12.44 -9.18
CA THR A 367 -8.92 -13.37 -9.07
C THR A 367 -8.51 -14.73 -8.52
N GLY A 368 -7.41 -15.29 -9.02
CA GLY A 368 -6.89 -16.58 -8.53
C GLY A 368 -6.49 -16.50 -7.07
N VAL A 369 -5.82 -15.41 -6.68
CA VAL A 369 -5.39 -15.15 -5.30
C VAL A 369 -6.60 -14.96 -4.38
N LYS A 370 -7.63 -14.22 -4.81
CA LYS A 370 -8.90 -14.09 -4.06
C LYS A 370 -9.51 -15.44 -3.75
N ILE A 371 -9.68 -16.28 -4.76
CA ILE A 371 -10.25 -17.63 -4.58
C ILE A 371 -9.44 -18.42 -3.54
N GLU A 372 -8.12 -18.41 -3.64
CA GLU A 372 -7.24 -19.18 -2.76
C GLU A 372 -7.31 -18.69 -1.31
N VAL A 373 -7.20 -17.37 -1.08
CA VAL A 373 -7.25 -16.78 0.26
C VAL A 373 -8.62 -16.95 0.91
N TYR A 374 -9.71 -16.74 0.14
CA TYR A 374 -11.07 -16.94 0.66
C TYR A 374 -11.31 -18.42 1.01
N SER A 375 -10.88 -19.36 0.16
CA SER A 375 -11.04 -20.80 0.44
C SER A 375 -10.31 -21.23 1.71
N ALA A 376 -9.07 -20.76 1.91
CA ALA A 376 -8.30 -21.02 3.13
C ALA A 376 -8.99 -20.43 4.38
N SER A 377 -9.54 -19.22 4.26
CA SER A 377 -10.24 -18.56 5.36
C SER A 377 -11.59 -19.22 5.71
N ILE A 378 -12.32 -19.71 4.71
CA ILE A 378 -13.53 -20.50 4.92
C ILE A 378 -13.19 -21.80 5.66
N GLY A 379 -12.14 -22.51 5.23
CA GLY A 379 -11.67 -23.72 5.91
C GLY A 379 -11.28 -23.46 7.36
N TYR A 380 -10.59 -22.35 7.62
CA TYR A 380 -10.27 -21.89 8.97
C TYR A 380 -11.53 -21.66 9.83
N ASN A 381 -12.50 -20.92 9.31
CA ASN A 381 -13.75 -20.61 10.02
C ASN A 381 -14.57 -21.87 10.30
N ILE A 382 -14.66 -22.80 9.35
CA ILE A 382 -15.36 -24.09 9.53
C ILE A 382 -14.72 -24.90 10.66
N LYS A 383 -13.39 -25.04 10.66
CA LYS A 383 -12.63 -25.76 11.71
C LYS A 383 -12.85 -25.10 13.08
N LYS A 384 -12.83 -23.76 13.14
CA LYS A 384 -13.09 -23.05 14.40
C LYS A 384 -14.51 -23.26 14.89
N TYR A 385 -15.49 -23.15 14.01
CA TYR A 385 -16.90 -23.43 14.33
C TYR A 385 -17.09 -24.86 14.87
N HIS A 386 -16.52 -25.83 14.19
CA HIS A 386 -16.59 -27.24 14.65
C HIS A 386 -16.01 -27.43 16.04
N LYS A 387 -14.83 -26.86 16.32
CA LYS A 387 -14.21 -26.92 17.65
C LYS A 387 -15.09 -26.27 18.73
N ALA A 388 -15.69 -25.11 18.42
CA ALA A 388 -16.58 -24.41 19.36
C ALA A 388 -17.83 -25.26 19.66
N LYS A 389 -18.43 -25.86 18.64
CA LYS A 389 -19.61 -26.75 18.77
C LYS A 389 -19.29 -27.98 19.64
N MET A 390 -18.18 -28.67 19.38
CA MET A 390 -17.76 -29.84 20.18
C MET A 390 -17.57 -29.47 21.64
N LYS A 391 -16.93 -28.34 21.93
CA LYS A 391 -16.75 -27.86 23.30
C LYS A 391 -18.06 -27.59 24.01
N GLN A 392 -19.05 -27.02 23.31
CA GLN A 392 -20.38 -26.78 23.89
C GLN A 392 -21.11 -28.11 24.20
N GLU A 393 -20.99 -29.10 23.31
CA GLU A 393 -21.58 -30.42 23.52
C GLU A 393 -20.95 -31.16 24.73
N GLU A 394 -19.64 -31.04 24.89
CA GLU A 394 -18.93 -31.59 26.05
C GLU A 394 -19.36 -30.94 27.36
N LEU A 395 -19.50 -29.60 27.39
CA LEU A 395 -19.99 -28.87 28.58
C LEU A 395 -21.41 -29.31 28.96
N LYS A 396 -22.33 -29.42 27.98
CA LYS A 396 -23.70 -29.89 28.23
C LYS A 396 -23.76 -31.32 28.77
N LYS A 397 -22.88 -32.22 28.25
CA LYS A 397 -22.77 -33.58 28.79
C LYS A 397 -22.24 -33.59 30.21
N GLY A 398 -21.27 -32.75 30.53
CA GLY A 398 -20.70 -32.64 31.90
C GLY A 398 -21.70 -32.04 32.90
N GLU A 399 -22.57 -31.11 32.48
CA GLU A 399 -23.62 -30.56 33.33
C GLU A 399 -24.73 -31.58 33.60
N ASN A 400 -25.17 -32.34 32.60
CA ASN A 400 -26.15 -33.41 32.77
C ASN A 400 -25.64 -34.56 33.64
N ALA A 401 -24.35 -34.87 33.55
CA ALA A 401 -23.74 -35.90 34.43
C ALA A 401 -23.56 -35.47 35.90
N LYS A 402 -23.65 -34.17 36.21
CA LYS A 402 -23.64 -33.65 37.59
C LYS A 402 -25.06 -33.53 38.18
N LEU A 403 -26.10 -33.62 37.38
CA LEU A 403 -27.52 -33.54 37.79
C LEU A 403 -28.16 -34.93 37.91
N SER A 404 -27.50 -35.98 37.49
CA SER A 404 -27.82 -37.38 37.72
C SER A 404 -27.00 -37.99 38.89
#